data_81e68d93dbfcb9cc6bbebcd0ed9e7a03
#
_entry.id   81e68d93dbfcb9cc6bbebcd0ed9e7a03
#
_cell.length_a   1.000
_cell.length_b   1.000
_cell.length_c   1.000
_cell.angle_alpha   90.00
_cell.angle_beta   90.00
_cell.angle_gamma   90.00
#
_symmetry.space_group_name_H-M   'P 1'
#
loop_
_entity.id
_entity.type
_entity.pdbx_description
1 polymer ?
#
loop_
_entity_poly.entity_id
_entity_poly.type
_entity_poly.pdbx_seq_one_letter_code
_entity_poly.pdbx_strand_id
1 'polypeptide(L)'
;MEINRQIKESGLLNTLPSDYLDKQAYENLVKKYIVASDNFIVYRDSTKLHTIIAGYPWFSDWGRDSLIAFEGLLLISKRFKIAEEVLLTSMQKVKQGLVPNGFSEYGGKALYNSADASLLLFEAVNKYLEYTGNYDFVKNNLYAQMKSIINYYIDGITLDGNNIYLDEKDYLIVSGTDKTQNTWMDAKVNNIPVTPRNGKAVEINALWYNALRIMQKLNLKWNHIAGQVEYAYLANKCRKSFIKDFYNPNKKCLYDVIKEVKKENPKAPTIDNRYSF
;
A
#
# COMPACT_ATOMS: atom_id res chain seq x y z
N MET A 1 29.25 10.19 -13.09
CA MET A 1 29.23 8.96 -13.94
C MET A 1 27.95 8.15 -13.71
N GLU A 2 27.54 7.89 -12.48
CA GLU A 2 26.37 7.05 -12.12
C GLU A 2 25.06 7.58 -12.69
N ILE A 3 24.75 8.87 -12.50
CA ILE A 3 23.52 9.51 -12.99
C ILE A 3 23.38 9.40 -14.52
N ASN A 4 24.45 9.63 -15.28
CA ASN A 4 24.42 9.51 -16.74
C ASN A 4 24.18 8.06 -17.19
N ARG A 5 24.70 7.08 -16.45
CA ARG A 5 24.42 5.66 -16.66
C ARG A 5 22.94 5.38 -16.41
N GLN A 6 22.40 5.84 -15.29
CA GLN A 6 21.00 5.66 -14.91
C GLN A 6 20.03 6.28 -15.93
N ILE A 7 20.33 7.47 -16.45
CA ILE A 7 19.56 8.14 -17.50
C ILE A 7 19.51 7.27 -18.76
N LYS A 8 20.64 6.71 -19.18
CA LYS A 8 20.73 5.86 -20.36
C LYS A 8 19.98 4.53 -20.15
N GLU A 9 20.18 3.87 -19.01
CA GLU A 9 19.59 2.58 -18.69
C GLU A 9 18.07 2.67 -18.51
N SER A 10 17.54 3.78 -17.98
CA SER A 10 16.10 3.99 -17.85
C SER A 10 15.35 3.92 -19.18
N GLY A 11 15.98 4.34 -20.27
CA GLY A 11 15.36 4.42 -21.59
C GLY A 11 14.29 5.53 -21.71
N LEU A 12 14.12 6.37 -20.68
CA LEU A 12 13.09 7.42 -20.65
C LEU A 12 13.26 8.45 -21.77
N LEU A 13 14.51 8.69 -22.22
CA LEU A 13 14.76 9.60 -23.33
C LEU A 13 14.24 9.07 -24.68
N ASN A 14 13.95 7.76 -24.77
CA ASN A 14 13.44 7.12 -25.99
C ASN A 14 11.90 7.11 -26.04
N THR A 15 11.22 7.57 -24.99
CA THR A 15 9.76 7.57 -24.90
C THR A 15 9.10 8.88 -25.34
N LEU A 16 9.88 9.78 -25.94
CA LEU A 16 9.38 11.06 -26.46
C LEU A 16 8.30 10.83 -27.53
N PRO A 17 7.15 11.50 -27.40
CA PRO A 17 6.23 11.61 -28.51
C PRO A 17 6.93 12.31 -29.69
N SER A 18 6.66 11.82 -30.91
CA SER A 18 7.27 12.34 -32.15
C SER A 18 6.97 13.81 -32.45
N ASP A 19 5.92 14.33 -31.84
CA ASP A 19 5.39 15.69 -31.98
C ASP A 19 5.82 16.65 -30.87
N TYR A 20 6.71 16.22 -29.96
CA TYR A 20 7.22 17.09 -28.91
C TYR A 20 8.20 18.14 -29.49
N LEU A 21 7.79 19.41 -29.42
CA LEU A 21 8.44 20.53 -30.11
C LEU A 21 9.84 20.87 -29.57
N ASP A 22 10.15 20.52 -28.30
CA ASP A 22 11.47 20.80 -27.71
C ASP A 22 12.07 19.54 -27.04
N LYS A 23 12.71 18.75 -27.85
CA LYS A 23 13.41 17.53 -27.40
C LYS A 23 14.46 17.82 -26.33
N GLN A 24 15.20 18.93 -26.44
CA GLN A 24 16.25 19.29 -25.48
C GLN A 24 15.67 19.67 -24.12
N ALA A 25 14.55 20.40 -24.08
CA ALA A 25 13.87 20.73 -22.83
C ALA A 25 13.36 19.48 -22.12
N TYR A 26 12.80 18.51 -22.86
CA TYR A 26 12.36 17.25 -22.32
C TYR A 26 13.52 16.41 -21.76
N GLU A 27 14.60 16.27 -22.49
CA GLU A 27 15.80 15.57 -22.02
C GLU A 27 16.34 16.18 -20.73
N ASN A 28 16.36 17.51 -20.64
CA ASN A 28 16.78 18.21 -19.44
C ASN A 28 15.83 17.99 -18.26
N LEU A 29 14.51 17.92 -18.54
CA LEU A 29 13.50 17.63 -17.54
C LEU A 29 13.66 16.21 -16.99
N VAL A 30 13.77 15.20 -17.84
CA VAL A 30 14.01 13.80 -17.45
C VAL A 30 15.27 13.67 -16.61
N LYS A 31 16.37 14.32 -17.01
CA LYS A 31 17.61 14.36 -16.23
C LYS A 31 17.38 14.92 -14.83
N LYS A 32 16.66 16.03 -14.71
CA LYS A 32 16.34 16.64 -13.41
C LYS A 32 15.50 15.70 -12.52
N TYR A 33 14.50 15.00 -13.08
CA TYR A 33 13.70 14.04 -12.32
C TYR A 33 14.51 12.84 -11.83
N ILE A 34 15.39 12.29 -12.66
CA ILE A 34 16.26 11.17 -12.24
C ILE A 34 17.19 11.60 -11.10
N VAL A 35 17.80 12.79 -11.22
CA VAL A 35 18.65 13.36 -10.14
C VAL A 35 17.83 13.63 -8.87
N ALA A 36 16.64 14.22 -9.01
CA ALA A 36 15.79 14.49 -7.87
C ALA A 36 15.32 13.20 -7.16
N SER A 37 14.97 12.15 -7.94
CA SER A 37 14.57 10.87 -7.39
C SER A 37 15.65 10.18 -6.57
N ASP A 38 16.92 10.42 -6.90
CA ASP A 38 18.07 9.84 -6.20
C ASP A 38 18.18 10.31 -4.75
N ASN A 39 17.70 11.52 -4.46
CA ASN A 39 17.69 12.08 -3.10
C ASN A 39 16.75 11.34 -2.14
N PHE A 40 15.78 10.59 -2.65
CA PHE A 40 14.82 9.84 -1.84
C PHE A 40 15.25 8.40 -1.57
N ILE A 41 16.25 7.91 -2.28
CA ILE A 41 16.74 6.53 -2.17
C ILE A 41 17.96 6.53 -1.24
N VAL A 42 17.82 5.88 -0.09
CA VAL A 42 18.87 5.85 0.93
C VAL A 42 19.19 4.42 1.36
N TYR A 43 20.43 4.21 1.78
CA TYR A 43 20.84 2.94 2.39
C TYR A 43 20.48 2.94 3.87
N ARG A 44 19.73 1.91 4.32
CA ARG A 44 19.31 1.78 5.69
C ARG A 44 20.26 0.84 6.44
N ASP A 45 21.03 1.37 7.38
CA ASP A 45 22.05 0.60 8.09
C ASP A 45 21.45 -0.56 8.92
N SER A 46 20.26 -0.39 9.49
CA SER A 46 19.61 -1.42 10.31
C SER A 46 19.09 -2.63 9.54
N THR A 47 18.85 -2.51 8.24
CA THR A 47 18.43 -3.62 7.35
C THR A 47 19.53 -4.03 6.39
N LYS A 48 20.59 -3.21 6.25
CA LYS A 48 21.67 -3.37 5.25
C LYS A 48 21.16 -3.40 3.81
N LEU A 49 20.06 -2.70 3.54
CA LEU A 49 19.38 -2.62 2.26
C LEU A 49 18.93 -1.18 2.01
N HIS A 50 18.57 -0.87 0.75
CA HIS A 50 17.99 0.42 0.41
C HIS A 50 16.54 0.54 0.89
N THR A 51 16.12 1.79 1.11
CA THR A 51 14.75 2.21 1.38
C THR A 51 14.46 3.54 0.72
N ILE A 52 13.22 3.99 0.79
CA ILE A 52 12.77 5.29 0.28
C ILE A 52 12.35 6.14 1.47
N ILE A 53 12.89 7.37 1.58
CA ILE A 53 12.46 8.34 2.58
C ILE A 53 11.25 9.14 2.09
N ALA A 54 10.38 9.55 2.99
CA ALA A 54 9.14 10.27 2.66
C ALA A 54 9.39 11.70 2.19
N GLY A 55 10.53 12.30 2.55
CA GLY A 55 10.90 13.65 2.13
C GLY A 55 12.32 14.03 2.49
N TYR A 56 13.09 14.42 1.49
CA TYR A 56 14.46 14.92 1.67
C TYR A 56 14.45 16.37 2.16
N PRO A 57 15.31 16.73 3.13
CA PRO A 57 16.20 15.87 3.93
C PRO A 57 15.66 15.52 5.33
N TRP A 58 14.39 15.81 5.63
CA TRP A 58 13.87 15.87 7.01
C TRP A 58 13.17 14.58 7.46
N PHE A 59 12.51 13.87 6.53
CA PHE A 59 11.70 12.71 6.90
C PHE A 59 12.48 11.40 6.75
N SER A 60 12.21 10.48 7.68
CA SER A 60 12.69 9.10 7.57
C SER A 60 11.87 8.29 6.55
N ASP A 61 12.12 7.00 6.48
CA ASP A 61 11.33 6.10 5.66
C ASP A 61 9.97 5.82 6.31
N TRP A 62 8.91 6.10 5.53
CA TRP A 62 7.54 5.80 5.88
C TRP A 62 7.01 4.74 4.91
N GLY A 63 6.38 3.68 5.47
CA GLY A 63 5.94 2.52 4.67
C GLY A 63 4.95 2.89 3.57
N ARG A 64 3.92 3.67 3.90
CA ARG A 64 2.94 4.16 2.91
C ARG A 64 3.60 4.95 1.80
N ASP A 65 4.42 5.93 2.16
CA ASP A 65 5.09 6.84 1.22
C ASP A 65 6.05 6.09 0.31
N SER A 66 6.85 5.19 0.89
CA SER A 66 7.80 4.36 0.15
C SER A 66 7.11 3.47 -0.88
N LEU A 67 5.97 2.85 -0.51
CA LEU A 67 5.26 1.91 -1.39
C LEU A 67 4.43 2.63 -2.46
N ILE A 68 3.90 3.83 -2.18
CA ILE A 68 3.23 4.66 -3.20
C ILE A 68 4.26 5.21 -4.20
N ALA A 69 5.41 5.68 -3.73
CA ALA A 69 6.45 6.24 -4.58
C ALA A 69 7.27 5.18 -5.35
N PHE A 70 7.15 3.90 -4.98
CA PHE A 70 7.96 2.78 -5.46
C PHE A 70 8.06 2.67 -6.98
N GLU A 71 6.94 2.70 -7.69
CA GLU A 71 6.91 2.61 -9.15
C GLU A 71 7.65 3.79 -9.78
N GLY A 72 7.32 5.01 -9.35
CA GLY A 72 7.88 6.24 -9.92
C GLY A 72 9.38 6.39 -9.68
N LEU A 73 9.85 6.11 -8.48
CA LEU A 73 11.26 6.30 -8.11
C LEU A 73 12.17 5.17 -8.61
N LEU A 74 11.67 3.93 -8.65
CA LEU A 74 12.50 2.76 -8.89
C LEU A 74 12.22 2.05 -10.21
N LEU A 75 10.95 1.76 -10.53
CA LEU A 75 10.63 0.90 -11.66
C LEU A 75 10.72 1.63 -12.99
N ILE A 76 10.18 2.84 -13.07
CA ILE A 76 10.27 3.69 -14.27
C ILE A 76 11.72 3.95 -14.63
N SER A 77 12.58 4.19 -13.65
CA SER A 77 14.01 4.40 -13.84
C SER A 77 14.84 3.11 -13.95
N LYS A 78 14.18 1.93 -13.95
CA LYS A 78 14.79 0.58 -14.03
C LYS A 78 15.81 0.27 -12.94
N ARG A 79 15.62 0.82 -11.75
CA ARG A 79 16.44 0.52 -10.55
C ARG A 79 15.97 -0.80 -9.90
N PHE A 80 15.86 -1.87 -10.68
CA PHE A 80 15.23 -3.13 -10.26
C PHE A 80 15.90 -3.79 -9.06
N LYS A 81 17.24 -3.70 -8.96
CA LYS A 81 17.97 -4.22 -7.80
C LYS A 81 17.60 -3.47 -6.51
N ILE A 82 17.56 -2.15 -6.58
CA ILE A 82 17.14 -1.31 -5.46
C ILE A 82 15.67 -1.59 -5.12
N ALA A 83 14.82 -1.80 -6.12
CA ALA A 83 13.43 -2.18 -5.92
C ALA A 83 13.29 -3.50 -5.14
N GLU A 84 14.08 -4.53 -5.47
CA GLU A 84 14.16 -5.78 -4.70
C GLU A 84 14.53 -5.52 -3.24
N GLU A 85 15.53 -4.68 -2.99
CA GLU A 85 16.00 -4.35 -1.65
C GLU A 85 14.94 -3.58 -0.83
N VAL A 86 14.22 -2.64 -1.44
CA VAL A 86 13.12 -1.91 -0.79
C VAL A 86 11.97 -2.85 -0.42
N LEU A 87 11.60 -3.80 -1.29
CA LEU A 87 10.60 -4.81 -0.97
C LEU A 87 11.06 -5.71 0.19
N LEU A 88 12.32 -6.14 0.19
CA LEU A 88 12.90 -6.92 1.29
C LEU A 88 12.95 -6.13 2.60
N THR A 89 13.33 -4.85 2.56
CA THR A 89 13.32 -3.96 3.73
C THR A 89 11.92 -3.89 4.35
N SER A 90 10.88 -3.74 3.52
CA SER A 90 9.49 -3.71 3.98
C SER A 90 9.07 -5.04 4.62
N MET A 91 9.51 -6.18 4.04
CA MET A 91 9.17 -7.52 4.54
C MET A 91 9.88 -7.91 5.84
N GLN A 92 11.14 -7.47 6.04
CA GLN A 92 11.93 -7.83 7.24
C GLN A 92 11.29 -7.36 8.55
N LYS A 93 10.48 -6.33 8.52
CA LYS A 93 9.88 -5.69 9.69
C LYS A 93 8.39 -5.97 9.84
N VAL A 94 7.81 -6.82 9.00
CA VAL A 94 6.39 -7.21 9.14
C VAL A 94 6.18 -7.92 10.48
N LYS A 95 5.17 -7.45 11.22
CA LYS A 95 4.77 -8.03 12.50
C LYS A 95 3.25 -8.17 12.55
N GLN A 96 2.75 -9.36 12.85
CA GLN A 96 1.32 -9.67 12.86
C GLN A 96 0.57 -9.11 11.63
N GLY A 97 1.12 -9.32 10.44
CA GLY A 97 0.50 -8.87 9.19
C GLY A 97 0.64 -7.38 8.87
N LEU A 98 1.28 -6.58 9.71
CA LEU A 98 1.49 -5.17 9.46
C LEU A 98 2.91 -4.85 9.02
N VAL A 99 3.02 -4.16 7.90
CA VAL A 99 4.22 -3.43 7.48
C VAL A 99 4.30 -2.17 8.35
N PRO A 100 5.47 -1.84 8.93
CA PRO A 100 5.60 -0.61 9.70
C PRO A 100 5.34 0.61 8.81
N ASN A 101 4.52 1.55 9.29
CA ASN A 101 4.29 2.80 8.59
C ASN A 101 5.42 3.82 8.79
N GLY A 102 6.29 3.60 9.78
CA GLY A 102 7.43 4.46 10.04
C GLY A 102 8.29 3.89 11.14
N PHE A 103 9.34 4.61 11.46
CA PHE A 103 10.21 4.31 12.58
C PHE A 103 10.35 5.59 13.42
N SER A 104 10.31 5.44 14.75
CA SER A 104 10.63 6.57 15.62
C SER A 104 12.08 7.00 15.36
N GLU A 105 12.34 8.30 15.49
CA GLU A 105 13.63 8.91 15.14
C GLU A 105 14.83 8.20 15.80
N TYR A 106 15.98 8.23 15.11
CA TYR A 106 17.27 7.72 15.60
C TYR A 106 17.32 6.23 15.98
N GLY A 107 16.79 5.36 15.12
CA GLY A 107 16.86 3.91 15.35
C GLY A 107 15.79 3.37 16.26
N GLY A 108 14.73 4.12 16.42
CA GLY A 108 13.63 3.83 17.31
C GLY A 108 12.71 2.69 16.90
N LYS A 109 11.68 2.52 17.70
CA LYS A 109 10.68 1.46 17.57
C LYS A 109 9.86 1.61 16.28
N ALA A 110 9.64 0.50 15.58
CA ALA A 110 8.75 0.48 14.42
C ALA A 110 7.30 0.85 14.81
N LEU A 111 6.64 1.66 14.00
CA LEU A 111 5.28 2.14 14.21
C LEU A 111 4.31 1.34 13.33
N TYR A 112 3.41 0.59 13.94
CA TYR A 112 2.43 -0.25 13.25
C TYR A 112 1.03 0.37 13.31
N ASN A 113 0.88 1.59 12.81
CA ASN A 113 -0.35 2.39 12.86
C ASN A 113 -0.99 2.59 11.48
N SER A 114 -0.89 1.60 10.60
CA SER A 114 -1.39 1.70 9.23
C SER A 114 -2.00 0.39 8.76
N ALA A 115 -3.23 0.45 8.27
CA ALA A 115 -3.88 -0.67 7.61
C ALA A 115 -3.62 -0.68 6.09
N ASP A 116 -3.16 0.40 5.51
CA ASP A 116 -2.94 0.52 4.07
C ASP A 116 -1.53 0.10 3.63
N ALA A 117 -0.48 0.37 4.42
CA ALA A 117 0.89 0.07 4.03
C ALA A 117 1.09 -1.41 3.68
N SER A 118 0.52 -2.33 4.48
CA SER A 118 0.60 -3.77 4.20
C SER A 118 -0.10 -4.17 2.91
N LEU A 119 -1.20 -3.51 2.56
CA LEU A 119 -1.96 -3.77 1.34
C LEU A 119 -1.31 -3.11 0.11
N LEU A 120 -0.71 -1.93 0.27
CA LEU A 120 0.09 -1.26 -0.77
C LEU A 120 1.31 -2.08 -1.19
N LEU A 121 1.87 -2.90 -0.28
CA LEU A 121 2.97 -3.79 -0.60
C LEU A 121 2.61 -4.78 -1.71
N PHE A 122 1.36 -5.27 -1.76
CA PHE A 122 0.91 -6.16 -2.84
C PHE A 122 0.93 -5.44 -4.20
N GLU A 123 0.50 -4.18 -4.23
CA GLU A 123 0.55 -3.38 -5.46
C GLU A 123 2.01 -3.15 -5.90
N ALA A 124 2.90 -2.79 -4.98
CA ALA A 124 4.32 -2.63 -5.30
C ALA A 124 4.94 -3.92 -5.87
N VAL A 125 4.61 -5.08 -5.30
CA VAL A 125 5.04 -6.39 -5.82
C VAL A 125 4.45 -6.67 -7.20
N ASN A 126 3.16 -6.38 -7.43
CA ASN A 126 2.54 -6.55 -8.73
C ASN A 126 3.20 -5.67 -9.80
N LYS A 127 3.44 -4.40 -9.47
CA LYS A 127 4.17 -3.46 -10.34
C LYS A 127 5.59 -3.95 -10.63
N TYR A 128 6.32 -4.41 -9.63
CA TYR A 128 7.64 -5.01 -9.84
C TYR A 128 7.60 -6.16 -10.84
N LEU A 129 6.60 -7.04 -10.74
CA LEU A 129 6.41 -8.16 -11.67
C LEU A 129 6.03 -7.70 -13.08
N GLU A 130 5.22 -6.64 -13.22
CA GLU A 130 4.86 -6.07 -14.52
C GLU A 130 6.08 -5.52 -15.27
N TYR A 131 7.03 -4.93 -14.54
CA TYR A 131 8.26 -4.38 -15.14
C TYR A 131 9.36 -5.40 -15.37
N THR A 132 9.46 -6.44 -14.52
CA THR A 132 10.62 -7.34 -14.50
C THR A 132 10.32 -8.77 -14.96
N GLY A 133 9.11 -9.24 -14.76
CA GLY A 133 8.74 -10.65 -14.93
C GLY A 133 9.44 -11.61 -13.95
N ASN A 134 10.14 -11.12 -12.91
CA ASN A 134 10.92 -11.92 -11.99
C ASN A 134 10.06 -12.61 -10.92
N TYR A 135 9.25 -13.58 -11.35
CA TYR A 135 8.38 -14.36 -10.47
C TYR A 135 9.15 -15.21 -9.45
N ASP A 136 10.37 -15.63 -9.77
CA ASP A 136 11.20 -16.45 -8.87
C ASP A 136 11.65 -15.64 -7.65
N PHE A 137 12.03 -14.38 -7.83
CA PHE A 137 12.34 -13.49 -6.70
C PHE A 137 11.14 -13.37 -5.75
N VAL A 138 9.95 -13.08 -6.29
CA VAL A 138 8.73 -12.93 -5.49
C VAL A 138 8.36 -14.24 -4.80
N LYS A 139 8.42 -15.37 -5.49
CA LYS A 139 8.10 -16.70 -4.94
C LYS A 139 8.99 -17.05 -3.75
N ASN A 140 10.30 -16.85 -3.92
CA ASN A 140 11.29 -17.31 -2.95
C ASN A 140 11.46 -16.36 -1.76
N ASN A 141 11.20 -15.05 -1.94
CA ASN A 141 11.53 -14.06 -0.92
C ASN A 141 10.32 -13.36 -0.31
N LEU A 142 9.19 -13.24 -1.02
CA LEU A 142 8.08 -12.39 -0.60
C LEU A 142 6.77 -13.15 -0.36
N TYR A 143 6.50 -14.20 -1.14
CA TYR A 143 5.18 -14.83 -1.18
C TYR A 143 4.71 -15.40 0.16
N ALA A 144 5.59 -16.04 0.93
CA ALA A 144 5.23 -16.60 2.24
C ALA A 144 4.74 -15.50 3.20
N GLN A 145 5.43 -14.35 3.19
CA GLN A 145 5.06 -13.21 4.02
C GLN A 145 3.78 -12.54 3.53
N MET A 146 3.59 -12.43 2.20
CA MET A 146 2.34 -11.92 1.62
C MET A 146 1.15 -12.79 2.05
N LYS A 147 1.29 -14.13 1.99
CA LYS A 147 0.27 -15.06 2.48
C LYS A 147 -0.02 -14.83 3.98
N SER A 148 1.01 -14.67 4.78
CA SER A 148 0.88 -14.38 6.22
C SER A 148 0.11 -13.08 6.47
N ILE A 149 0.38 -12.02 5.71
CA ILE A 149 -0.36 -10.74 5.79
C ILE A 149 -1.86 -10.98 5.55
N ILE A 150 -2.23 -11.67 4.47
CA ILE A 150 -3.65 -11.96 4.19
C ILE A 150 -4.32 -12.69 5.36
N ASN A 151 -3.65 -13.72 5.90
CA ASN A 151 -4.20 -14.50 7.02
C ASN A 151 -4.44 -13.61 8.25
N TYR A 152 -3.50 -12.72 8.60
CA TYR A 152 -3.68 -11.81 9.72
C TYR A 152 -4.84 -10.83 9.51
N TYR A 153 -5.07 -10.35 8.28
CA TYR A 153 -6.23 -9.51 7.96
C TYR A 153 -7.55 -10.28 8.10
N ILE A 154 -7.55 -11.58 7.84
CA ILE A 154 -8.72 -12.46 8.04
C ILE A 154 -8.93 -12.73 9.53
N ASP A 155 -7.87 -13.18 10.22
CA ASP A 155 -7.95 -13.67 11.61
C ASP A 155 -8.07 -12.54 12.64
N GLY A 156 -7.60 -11.34 12.30
CA GLY A 156 -7.63 -10.15 13.16
C GLY A 156 -6.26 -9.73 13.68
N ILE A 157 -6.04 -8.43 13.70
CA ILE A 157 -4.80 -7.75 14.13
C ILE A 157 -5.11 -6.84 15.29
N THR A 158 -4.43 -7.06 16.43
CA THR A 158 -4.58 -6.24 17.64
C THR A 158 -3.27 -5.54 18.06
N LEU A 159 -2.21 -5.71 17.27
CA LEU A 159 -0.89 -5.12 17.53
C LEU A 159 -0.99 -3.61 17.77
N ASP A 160 -0.37 -3.12 18.83
CA ASP A 160 -0.32 -1.69 19.23
C ASP A 160 -1.72 -1.03 19.34
N GLY A 161 -2.75 -1.80 19.68
CA GLY A 161 -4.13 -1.31 19.83
C GLY A 161 -4.89 -1.16 18.51
N ASN A 162 -4.32 -1.62 17.39
CA ASN A 162 -5.04 -1.72 16.14
C ASN A 162 -6.19 -2.74 16.27
N ASN A 163 -7.24 -2.46 15.54
CA ASN A 163 -8.39 -3.35 15.44
C ASN A 163 -8.70 -3.50 13.93
N ILE A 164 -8.00 -4.47 13.30
CA ILE A 164 -8.11 -4.70 11.85
C ILE A 164 -8.53 -6.15 11.66
N TYR A 165 -9.64 -6.40 10.98
CA TYR A 165 -10.15 -7.76 10.75
C TYR A 165 -11.11 -7.80 9.57
N LEU A 166 -11.31 -9.00 9.01
CA LEU A 166 -12.33 -9.28 8.03
C LEU A 166 -13.70 -9.42 8.72
N ASP A 167 -14.69 -8.65 8.28
CA ASP A 167 -16.08 -8.89 8.68
C ASP A 167 -16.66 -10.05 7.84
N GLU A 168 -16.95 -11.17 8.47
CA GLU A 168 -17.47 -12.38 7.80
C GLU A 168 -18.83 -12.18 7.15
N LYS A 169 -19.59 -11.15 7.53
CA LYS A 169 -20.93 -10.87 6.96
C LYS A 169 -20.86 -10.38 5.52
N ASP A 170 -19.82 -9.58 5.21
CA ASP A 170 -19.69 -8.92 3.93
C ASP A 170 -18.29 -9.01 3.30
N TYR A 171 -17.31 -9.64 3.99
CA TYR A 171 -15.95 -9.85 3.51
C TYR A 171 -15.17 -8.54 3.27
N LEU A 172 -15.57 -7.46 3.95
CA LEU A 172 -14.87 -6.18 3.96
C LEU A 172 -13.97 -6.08 5.20
N ILE A 173 -12.91 -5.31 5.09
CA ILE A 173 -12.00 -5.04 6.20
C ILE A 173 -12.55 -3.91 7.05
N VAL A 174 -12.70 -4.20 8.34
CA VAL A 174 -12.87 -3.21 9.39
C VAL A 174 -11.50 -2.81 9.89
N SER A 175 -11.24 -1.52 10.07
CA SER A 175 -9.97 -1.04 10.60
C SER A 175 -10.14 0.10 11.59
N GLY A 176 -9.36 0.04 12.66
CA GLY A 176 -9.22 1.12 13.62
C GLY A 176 -10.30 1.18 14.70
N THR A 177 -10.06 2.09 15.61
CA THR A 177 -10.92 2.48 16.72
C THR A 177 -10.97 4.01 16.79
N ASP A 178 -11.76 4.59 17.69
CA ASP A 178 -11.78 6.05 17.91
C ASP A 178 -10.43 6.61 18.43
N LYS A 179 -9.52 5.74 18.84
CA LYS A 179 -8.18 6.11 19.37
C LYS A 179 -7.05 5.87 18.38
N THR A 180 -7.33 5.28 17.22
CA THR A 180 -6.33 4.93 16.21
C THR A 180 -6.48 5.75 14.94
N GLN A 181 -5.40 5.88 14.18
CA GLN A 181 -5.34 6.54 12.88
C GLN A 181 -4.70 5.59 11.87
N ASN A 182 -5.47 4.61 11.39
CA ASN A 182 -4.94 3.51 10.57
C ASN A 182 -5.00 3.76 9.07
N THR A 183 -5.46 4.93 8.63
CA THR A 183 -5.58 5.31 7.22
C THR A 183 -4.59 6.43 6.88
N TRP A 184 -4.60 6.91 5.63
CA TRP A 184 -3.76 8.02 5.20
C TRP A 184 -4.04 9.33 5.93
N MET A 185 -5.24 9.49 6.53
CA MET A 185 -5.58 10.61 7.42
C MET A 185 -5.11 10.30 8.84
N ASP A 186 -3.82 10.32 9.08
CA ASP A 186 -3.19 9.82 10.30
C ASP A 186 -2.68 10.89 11.27
N ALA A 187 -3.10 12.14 11.06
CA ALA A 187 -2.75 13.23 11.96
C ALA A 187 -3.35 13.07 13.36
N LYS A 188 -2.56 13.38 14.39
CA LYS A 188 -2.98 13.43 15.79
C LYS A 188 -2.64 14.79 16.43
N VAL A 189 -3.51 15.26 17.30
CA VAL A 189 -3.25 16.40 18.18
C VAL A 189 -3.45 15.92 19.62
N ASN A 190 -2.45 16.09 20.46
CA ASN A 190 -2.45 15.61 21.86
C ASN A 190 -2.83 14.12 21.98
N ASN A 191 -2.30 13.27 21.09
CA ASN A 191 -2.60 11.85 20.98
C ASN A 191 -4.06 11.49 20.59
N ILE A 192 -4.85 12.48 20.18
CA ILE A 192 -6.22 12.27 19.70
C ILE A 192 -6.19 12.32 18.17
N PRO A 193 -6.68 11.29 17.46
CA PRO A 193 -6.82 11.32 16.00
C PRO A 193 -7.72 12.48 15.57
N VAL A 194 -7.25 13.27 14.59
CA VAL A 194 -8.05 14.38 14.05
C VAL A 194 -9.20 13.84 13.20
N THR A 195 -8.92 12.78 12.44
CA THR A 195 -9.89 12.15 11.54
C THR A 195 -9.85 10.62 11.74
N PRO A 196 -10.48 10.12 12.80
CA PRO A 196 -10.47 8.68 13.11
C PRO A 196 -11.42 7.95 12.15
N ARG A 197 -10.97 7.59 10.97
CA ARG A 197 -11.73 6.88 9.95
C ARG A 197 -11.86 5.39 10.30
N ASN A 198 -12.33 5.11 11.53
CA ASN A 198 -12.58 3.75 12.01
C ASN A 198 -13.81 3.15 11.35
N GLY A 199 -13.77 1.86 11.09
CA GLY A 199 -14.78 1.12 10.35
C GLY A 199 -14.25 0.61 9.01
N LYS A 200 -15.12 0.54 8.01
CA LYS A 200 -14.74 0.08 6.66
C LYS A 200 -14.40 1.30 5.81
N ALA A 201 -13.13 1.66 5.74
CA ALA A 201 -12.64 2.75 4.88
C ALA A 201 -12.58 2.30 3.42
N VAL A 202 -12.93 3.18 2.49
CA VAL A 202 -13.12 2.86 1.08
C VAL A 202 -11.81 2.39 0.43
N GLU A 203 -10.72 3.12 0.64
CA GLU A 203 -9.41 2.78 0.06
C GLU A 203 -8.84 1.48 0.65
N ILE A 204 -9.03 1.24 1.96
CA ILE A 204 -8.58 -0.01 2.60
C ILE A 204 -9.27 -1.21 1.94
N ASN A 205 -10.56 -1.10 1.67
CA ASN A 205 -11.32 -2.19 1.06
C ASN A 205 -11.05 -2.34 -0.43
N ALA A 206 -10.72 -1.26 -1.15
CA ALA A 206 -10.24 -1.33 -2.52
C ALA A 206 -8.86 -2.02 -2.59
N LEU A 207 -7.93 -1.66 -1.70
CA LEU A 207 -6.61 -2.28 -1.60
C LEU A 207 -6.70 -3.75 -1.16
N TRP A 208 -7.61 -4.08 -0.24
CA TRP A 208 -7.89 -5.46 0.14
C TRP A 208 -8.33 -6.32 -1.05
N TYR A 209 -9.31 -5.84 -1.81
CA TYR A 209 -9.73 -6.50 -3.05
C TYR A 209 -8.55 -6.70 -4.00
N ASN A 210 -7.74 -5.67 -4.22
CA ASN A 210 -6.57 -5.72 -5.09
C ASN A 210 -5.54 -6.76 -4.61
N ALA A 211 -5.23 -6.78 -3.31
CA ALA A 211 -4.32 -7.75 -2.71
C ALA A 211 -4.79 -9.20 -2.95
N LEU A 212 -6.08 -9.48 -2.76
CA LEU A 212 -6.66 -10.80 -3.05
C LEU A 212 -6.55 -11.18 -4.53
N ARG A 213 -6.76 -10.23 -5.46
CA ARG A 213 -6.62 -10.47 -6.91
C ARG A 213 -5.17 -10.75 -7.30
N ILE A 214 -4.22 -10.04 -6.69
CA ILE A 214 -2.79 -10.28 -6.89
C ILE A 214 -2.41 -11.67 -6.38
N MET A 215 -2.83 -12.05 -5.18
CA MET A 215 -2.60 -13.39 -4.66
C MET A 215 -3.22 -14.48 -5.52
N GLN A 216 -4.43 -14.27 -6.04
CA GLN A 216 -5.05 -15.17 -7.00
C GLN A 216 -4.20 -15.34 -8.27
N LYS A 217 -3.73 -14.23 -8.86
CA LYS A 217 -2.87 -14.21 -10.06
C LYS A 217 -1.55 -14.98 -9.83
N LEU A 218 -0.91 -14.77 -8.68
CA LEU A 218 0.31 -15.48 -8.31
C LEU A 218 0.08 -16.98 -8.14
N ASN A 219 -0.99 -17.38 -7.47
CA ASN A 219 -1.34 -18.80 -7.30
C ASN A 219 -1.67 -19.49 -8.61
N LEU A 220 -2.36 -18.80 -9.52
CA LEU A 220 -2.60 -19.28 -10.89
C LEU A 220 -1.27 -19.49 -11.63
N LYS A 221 -0.36 -18.52 -11.56
CA LYS A 221 0.97 -18.58 -12.21
C LYS A 221 1.79 -19.78 -11.75
N TRP A 222 1.66 -20.18 -10.48
CA TRP A 222 2.43 -21.28 -9.89
C TRP A 222 1.63 -22.59 -9.76
N ASN A 223 0.46 -22.67 -10.36
CA ASN A 223 -0.44 -23.84 -10.33
C ASN A 223 -0.86 -24.27 -8.91
N HIS A 224 -0.97 -23.30 -7.98
CA HIS A 224 -1.48 -23.54 -6.65
C HIS A 224 -3.01 -23.41 -6.63
N ILE A 225 -3.72 -24.44 -7.12
CA ILE A 225 -5.17 -24.40 -7.40
C ILE A 225 -5.99 -24.04 -6.16
N ALA A 226 -5.70 -24.63 -4.99
CA ALA A 226 -6.46 -24.36 -3.77
C ALA A 226 -6.41 -22.86 -3.38
N GLY A 227 -5.21 -22.26 -3.35
CA GLY A 227 -5.05 -20.84 -3.05
C GLY A 227 -5.67 -19.94 -4.12
N GLN A 228 -5.59 -20.32 -5.40
CA GLN A 228 -6.26 -19.58 -6.48
C GLN A 228 -7.78 -19.51 -6.26
N VAL A 229 -8.42 -20.63 -5.90
CA VAL A 229 -9.87 -20.72 -5.68
C VAL A 229 -10.25 -19.92 -4.43
N GLU A 230 -9.51 -20.05 -3.34
CA GLU A 230 -9.72 -19.33 -2.09
C GLU A 230 -9.68 -17.81 -2.30
N TYR A 231 -8.60 -17.28 -2.89
CA TYR A 231 -8.48 -15.84 -3.11
C TYR A 231 -9.49 -15.31 -4.12
N ALA A 232 -9.87 -16.10 -5.13
CA ALA A 232 -10.94 -15.75 -6.05
C ALA A 232 -12.29 -15.62 -5.33
N TYR A 233 -12.59 -16.55 -4.42
CA TYR A 233 -13.81 -16.53 -3.63
C TYR A 233 -13.88 -15.27 -2.74
N LEU A 234 -12.84 -15.01 -1.96
CA LEU A 234 -12.76 -13.84 -1.08
C LEU A 234 -12.87 -12.53 -1.88
N ALA A 235 -12.14 -12.42 -2.99
CA ALA A 235 -12.19 -11.24 -3.85
C ALA A 235 -13.59 -11.01 -4.43
N ASN A 236 -14.28 -12.06 -4.88
CA ASN A 236 -15.62 -11.94 -5.43
C ASN A 236 -16.65 -11.52 -4.37
N LYS A 237 -16.53 -12.01 -3.14
CA LYS A 237 -17.37 -11.59 -2.00
C LYS A 237 -17.13 -10.12 -1.66
N CYS A 238 -15.86 -9.75 -1.45
CA CYS A 238 -15.46 -8.36 -1.19
C CYS A 238 -15.99 -7.41 -2.27
N ARG A 239 -15.80 -7.73 -3.57
CA ARG A 239 -16.28 -6.90 -4.68
C ARG A 239 -17.79 -6.67 -4.65
N LYS A 240 -18.59 -7.72 -4.40
CA LYS A 240 -20.05 -7.60 -4.33
C LYS A 240 -20.49 -6.65 -3.23
N SER A 241 -19.91 -6.81 -2.04
CA SER A 241 -20.20 -5.94 -0.90
C SER A 241 -19.70 -4.53 -1.11
N PHE A 242 -18.50 -4.37 -1.68
CA PHE A 242 -17.95 -3.05 -2.00
C PHE A 242 -18.89 -2.25 -2.91
N ILE A 243 -19.34 -2.83 -4.02
CA ILE A 243 -20.24 -2.14 -4.96
C ILE A 243 -21.58 -1.82 -4.29
N LYS A 244 -22.13 -2.75 -3.51
CA LYS A 244 -23.41 -2.58 -2.84
C LYS A 244 -23.36 -1.49 -1.77
N ASP A 245 -22.32 -1.49 -0.94
CA ASP A 245 -22.33 -0.73 0.31
C ASP A 245 -21.59 0.62 0.19
N PHE A 246 -20.59 0.73 -0.69
CA PHE A 246 -19.86 1.99 -0.89
C PHE A 246 -20.45 2.91 -1.94
N TYR A 247 -21.20 2.41 -2.92
CA TYR A 247 -21.73 3.28 -3.96
C TYR A 247 -22.96 4.06 -3.49
N ASN A 248 -22.90 5.40 -3.56
CA ASN A 248 -24.00 6.29 -3.30
C ASN A 248 -24.70 6.67 -4.61
N PRO A 249 -25.87 6.10 -4.94
CA PRO A 249 -26.55 6.34 -6.20
C PRO A 249 -27.06 7.78 -6.34
N ASN A 250 -27.38 8.44 -5.22
CA ASN A 250 -27.92 9.81 -5.25
C ASN A 250 -26.83 10.85 -5.58
N LYS A 251 -25.63 10.67 -5.02
CA LYS A 251 -24.47 11.55 -5.24
C LYS A 251 -23.55 11.08 -6.36
N LYS A 252 -23.74 9.86 -6.89
CA LYS A 252 -22.90 9.23 -7.92
C LYS A 252 -21.42 9.17 -7.52
N CYS A 253 -21.12 8.95 -6.24
CA CYS A 253 -19.78 8.84 -5.68
C CYS A 253 -19.70 7.66 -4.70
N LEU A 254 -18.54 7.39 -4.16
CA LEU A 254 -18.37 6.43 -3.09
C LEU A 254 -18.50 7.11 -1.71
N TYR A 255 -19.01 6.38 -0.74
CA TYR A 255 -18.87 6.76 0.66
C TYR A 255 -17.42 6.60 1.11
N ASP A 256 -16.94 7.51 1.94
CA ASP A 256 -15.58 7.48 2.46
C ASP A 256 -15.36 6.34 3.49
N VAL A 257 -16.27 6.24 4.46
CA VAL A 257 -16.22 5.21 5.50
C VAL A 257 -17.61 4.69 5.79
N ILE A 258 -17.72 3.37 5.95
CA ILE A 258 -18.94 2.72 6.45
C ILE A 258 -18.70 2.32 7.90
N LYS A 259 -19.57 2.78 8.82
CA LYS A 259 -19.55 2.40 10.23
C LYS A 259 -20.76 1.56 10.55
N GLU A 260 -20.58 0.47 11.30
CA GLU A 260 -21.71 -0.20 11.92
C GLU A 260 -22.28 0.69 13.04
N VAL A 261 -23.54 1.06 12.91
CA VAL A 261 -24.26 1.73 14.01
C VAL A 261 -24.58 0.67 15.04
N LYS A 262 -23.87 0.65 16.18
CA LYS A 262 -24.38 -0.06 17.36
C LYS A 262 -25.71 0.62 17.73
N LYS A 263 -26.82 -0.07 17.60
CA LYS A 263 -28.12 0.39 18.08
C LYS A 263 -28.09 0.38 19.62
N GLU A 264 -27.51 1.40 20.22
CA GLU A 264 -27.60 1.60 21.68
C GLU A 264 -28.98 2.13 22.11
N ASN A 265 -29.76 2.67 21.18
CA ASN A 265 -31.11 3.12 21.46
C ASN A 265 -32.00 2.98 20.20
N PRO A 266 -33.01 2.09 20.18
CA PRO A 266 -33.91 1.92 19.05
C PRO A 266 -34.80 3.15 18.74
N LYS A 267 -34.80 4.18 19.60
CA LYS A 267 -35.54 5.45 19.42
C LYS A 267 -34.70 6.63 19.00
N ALA A 268 -33.36 6.47 18.87
CA ALA A 268 -32.53 7.52 18.34
C ALA A 268 -32.69 7.61 16.81
N PRO A 269 -32.75 8.82 16.24
CA PRO A 269 -32.75 8.95 14.78
C PRO A 269 -31.49 8.30 14.21
N THR A 270 -31.66 7.47 13.20
CA THR A 270 -30.57 6.84 12.46
C THR A 270 -29.77 7.95 11.77
N ILE A 271 -28.68 8.38 12.38
CA ILE A 271 -27.70 9.20 11.68
C ILE A 271 -27.04 8.25 10.67
N ASP A 272 -27.21 8.54 9.39
CA ASP A 272 -26.52 7.80 8.32
C ASP A 272 -25.02 8.11 8.44
N ASN A 273 -24.27 7.20 9.08
CA ASN A 273 -22.83 7.35 9.35
C ASN A 273 -21.98 7.08 8.12
N ARG A 274 -22.54 7.17 6.92
CA ARG A 274 -21.83 7.10 5.67
C ARG A 274 -21.45 8.52 5.24
N TYR A 275 -20.16 8.85 5.34
CA TYR A 275 -19.64 10.14 4.89
C TYR A 275 -19.29 10.06 3.41
N SER A 276 -19.70 11.07 2.63
CA SER A 276 -19.26 11.31 1.25
C SER A 276 -18.60 12.67 1.19
N PHE A 277 -17.41 12.75 0.60
CA PHE A 277 -16.76 14.01 0.25
C PHE A 277 -17.26 14.53 -1.08
#